data_4a18c458785fcc7afb4072b7f8c7f44f
#
_entry.id   4a18c458785fcc7afb4072b7f8c7f44f
#
_cell.length_a   1.000
_cell.length_b   1.000
_cell.length_c   1.000
_cell.angle_alpha   90.00
_cell.angle_beta   90.00
_cell.angle_gamma   90.00
#
_symmetry.space_group_name_H-M   'P 1'
#
loop_
_entity.id
_entity.type
_entity.pdbx_description
1 polymer ?
#
loop_
_entity_poly.entity_id
_entity_poly.type
_entity_poly.pdbx_seq_one_letter_code
_entity_poly.pdbx_strand_id
1 'polypeptide(L)'
;MQTKCHKSNKLGQVSDPNVPVCWDMGSDTCPKYEHIVHPFPPLYDESSTILILGSLPSVKSREQLFFYGHPQNRFWKVIAALTDENVPMTIDEKKELLHKHHIALWDTIYSCDIVGSSDSSIKNVVPTDIEPIINNSKITKIFCNGNTSGKYYKKYQQNNIGIEAVVLPSTSPANAAFSLEKLLEVWQKLIVEACGRSLT
;
A
#
# COMPACT_ATOMS: atom_id res chain seq x y z
N MET A 1 -21.81 41.31 -31.67
CA MET A 1 -22.74 41.03 -30.56
C MET A 1 -21.96 40.25 -29.50
N GLN A 2 -21.57 40.91 -28.43
CA GLN A 2 -20.79 40.32 -27.35
C GLN A 2 -21.76 39.81 -26.27
N THR A 3 -21.76 38.53 -26.00
CA THR A 3 -22.47 37.95 -24.85
C THR A 3 -21.52 37.81 -23.67
N LYS A 4 -21.75 38.63 -22.66
CA LYS A 4 -21.04 38.63 -21.38
C LYS A 4 -21.46 37.42 -20.56
N CYS A 5 -20.51 36.59 -20.16
CA CYS A 5 -20.72 35.55 -19.17
C CYS A 5 -20.56 36.16 -17.77
N HIS A 6 -21.60 36.02 -16.93
CA HIS A 6 -21.64 36.52 -15.58
C HIS A 6 -20.82 35.64 -14.63
N LYS A 7 -19.89 36.26 -13.91
CA LYS A 7 -19.18 35.67 -12.76
C LYS A 7 -20.12 35.62 -11.55
N SER A 8 -20.30 34.47 -11.01
CA SER A 8 -20.86 34.27 -9.65
C SER A 8 -19.73 33.99 -8.69
N ASN A 9 -19.45 34.98 -7.83
CA ASN A 9 -18.58 34.87 -6.65
C ASN A 9 -19.36 34.14 -5.55
N LYS A 10 -18.84 33.04 -4.96
CA LYS A 10 -19.10 32.67 -3.57
C LYS A 10 -17.81 32.16 -2.91
N LEU A 11 -17.34 33.03 -2.06
CA LEU A 11 -16.69 32.91 -0.74
C LEU A 11 -15.97 31.61 -0.36
N GLY A 12 -14.64 31.76 -0.15
CA GLY A 12 -14.03 31.23 1.06
C GLY A 12 -13.41 29.86 0.99
N GLN A 13 -12.38 29.67 0.14
CA GLN A 13 -11.38 28.66 0.41
C GLN A 13 -9.99 29.24 0.22
N VAL A 14 -9.17 29.16 1.27
CA VAL A 14 -7.75 29.52 1.25
C VAL A 14 -7.07 28.55 0.30
N SER A 15 -6.71 29.01 -0.88
CA SER A 15 -5.95 28.23 -1.85
C SER A 15 -4.50 28.13 -1.38
N ASP A 16 -4.03 26.91 -1.21
CA ASP A 16 -2.61 26.57 -1.05
C ASP A 16 -1.82 27.15 -2.23
N PRO A 17 -0.82 28.02 -2.02
CA PRO A 17 -0.06 28.66 -3.09
C PRO A 17 0.80 27.67 -3.93
N ASN A 18 0.90 26.40 -3.54
CA ASN A 18 1.65 25.35 -4.25
C ASN A 18 0.79 24.43 -5.13
N VAL A 19 -0.52 24.69 -5.24
CA VAL A 19 -1.35 23.98 -6.20
C VAL A 19 -1.22 24.65 -7.56
N PRO A 20 -0.71 24.01 -8.61
CA PRO A 20 -0.70 24.60 -9.94
C PRO A 20 -2.14 24.82 -10.37
N VAL A 21 -2.53 26.09 -10.48
CA VAL A 21 -3.82 26.49 -11.02
C VAL A 21 -3.78 26.19 -12.52
N CYS A 22 -4.41 25.11 -12.93
CA CYS A 22 -4.65 24.86 -14.37
C CYS A 22 -5.63 25.90 -14.88
N TRP A 23 -5.12 26.93 -15.48
CA TRP A 23 -5.93 27.85 -16.30
C TRP A 23 -6.48 27.05 -17.46
N ASP A 24 -7.78 27.13 -17.64
CA ASP A 24 -8.59 26.44 -18.66
C ASP A 24 -8.16 26.88 -20.08
N MET A 25 -7.07 26.30 -20.54
CA MET A 25 -6.69 26.31 -21.96
C MET A 25 -6.81 24.89 -22.45
N GLY A 26 -7.94 24.54 -23.01
CA GLY A 26 -8.34 23.29 -23.67
C GLY A 26 -7.24 22.36 -24.17
N SER A 27 -6.42 21.82 -23.24
CA SER A 27 -5.50 20.74 -23.54
C SER A 27 -5.76 19.58 -22.57
N ASP A 28 -6.03 18.40 -23.12
CA ASP A 28 -6.22 17.11 -22.43
C ASP A 28 -5.00 16.62 -21.61
N THR A 29 -4.10 17.52 -21.21
CA THR A 29 -2.81 17.19 -20.58
C THR A 29 -2.78 17.36 -19.06
N CYS A 30 -3.87 17.79 -18.43
CA CYS A 30 -3.89 17.89 -16.96
C CYS A 30 -4.05 16.49 -16.34
N PRO A 31 -3.12 16.04 -15.47
CA PRO A 31 -3.24 14.71 -14.86
C PRO A 31 -4.52 14.66 -14.02
N LYS A 32 -5.43 13.77 -14.38
CA LYS A 32 -6.70 13.59 -13.68
C LYS A 32 -6.47 12.85 -12.38
N TYR A 33 -6.52 13.57 -11.27
CA TYR A 33 -6.50 12.99 -9.93
C TYR A 33 -7.83 12.32 -9.61
N GLU A 34 -7.74 11.17 -9.00
CA GLU A 34 -8.86 10.37 -8.49
C GLU A 34 -8.73 10.28 -6.97
N HIS A 35 -9.80 10.57 -6.24
CA HIS A 35 -9.83 10.34 -4.79
C HIS A 35 -10.13 8.89 -4.53
N ILE A 36 -9.20 8.18 -3.87
CA ILE A 36 -9.32 6.77 -3.54
C ILE A 36 -9.48 6.62 -2.04
N VAL A 37 -10.46 5.82 -1.64
CA VAL A 37 -10.64 5.31 -0.28
C VAL A 37 -10.38 3.81 -0.30
N HIS A 38 -9.70 3.28 0.72
CA HIS A 38 -9.38 1.86 0.81
C HIS A 38 -10.65 1.02 0.89
N PRO A 39 -10.91 0.11 -0.08
CA PRO A 39 -12.26 -0.46 -0.26
C PRO A 39 -12.52 -1.78 0.47
N PHE A 40 -11.52 -2.34 1.17
CA PHE A 40 -11.65 -3.62 1.87
C PHE A 40 -10.90 -3.60 3.21
N PRO A 41 -11.26 -4.48 4.17
CA PRO A 41 -10.66 -4.49 5.51
C PRO A 41 -9.25 -5.09 5.53
N PRO A 42 -8.49 -4.89 6.63
CA PRO A 42 -7.24 -5.61 6.88
C PRO A 42 -7.48 -7.12 6.99
N LEU A 43 -6.44 -7.89 6.71
CA LEU A 43 -6.41 -9.33 6.94
C LEU A 43 -5.47 -9.62 8.11
N TYR A 44 -6.00 -10.10 9.21
CA TYR A 44 -5.26 -10.53 10.39
C TYR A 44 -6.12 -11.39 11.30
N ASP A 45 -5.52 -12.05 12.26
CA ASP A 45 -6.16 -12.74 13.37
C ASP A 45 -5.36 -12.57 14.68
N GLU A 46 -5.88 -13.12 15.77
CA GLU A 46 -5.25 -13.07 17.08
C GLU A 46 -3.88 -13.78 17.14
N SER A 47 -3.62 -14.68 16.20
CA SER A 47 -2.36 -15.43 16.11
C SER A 47 -1.30 -14.74 15.25
N SER A 48 -1.66 -13.70 14.51
CA SER A 48 -0.76 -12.97 13.61
C SER A 48 0.43 -12.38 14.37
N THR A 49 1.64 -12.66 13.91
CA THR A 49 2.90 -12.23 14.54
C THR A 49 3.69 -11.21 13.72
N ILE A 50 3.38 -11.14 12.43
CA ILE A 50 4.04 -10.27 11.45
C ILE A 50 2.96 -9.47 10.72
N LEU A 51 3.19 -8.16 10.54
CA LEU A 51 2.36 -7.32 9.68
C LEU A 51 3.17 -6.87 8.46
N ILE A 52 2.66 -7.16 7.27
CA ILE A 52 3.22 -6.64 6.03
C ILE A 52 2.32 -5.52 5.51
N LEU A 53 2.89 -4.33 5.36
CA LEU A 53 2.19 -3.12 4.92
C LEU A 53 2.53 -2.81 3.46
N GLY A 54 1.50 -2.71 2.62
CA GLY A 54 1.59 -2.03 1.33
C GLY A 54 1.42 -0.52 1.47
N SER A 55 1.40 0.20 0.36
CA SER A 55 1.11 1.65 0.36
C SER A 55 -0.38 1.93 0.18
N LEU A 56 -0.94 1.46 -0.93
CA LEU A 56 -2.33 1.62 -1.35
C LEU A 56 -2.67 0.50 -2.33
N PRO A 57 -3.91 -0.05 -2.32
CA PRO A 57 -4.27 -1.10 -3.26
C PRO A 57 -4.27 -0.57 -4.70
N SER A 58 -3.64 -1.32 -5.61
CA SER A 58 -3.66 -1.05 -7.05
C SER A 58 -5.09 -1.10 -7.62
N VAL A 59 -5.30 -0.57 -8.83
CA VAL A 59 -6.60 -0.67 -9.53
C VAL A 59 -7.11 -2.11 -9.53
N LYS A 60 -6.27 -3.09 -9.88
CA LYS A 60 -6.66 -4.50 -9.89
C LYS A 60 -6.97 -5.07 -8.50
N SER A 61 -6.27 -4.62 -7.47
CA SER A 61 -6.58 -5.00 -6.08
C SER A 61 -7.94 -4.43 -5.63
N ARG A 62 -8.26 -3.20 -6.03
CA ARG A 62 -9.56 -2.57 -5.75
C ARG A 62 -10.71 -3.27 -6.47
N GLU A 63 -10.52 -3.67 -7.72
CA GLU A 63 -11.50 -4.44 -8.51
C GLU A 63 -11.80 -5.80 -7.89
N GLN A 64 -10.77 -6.49 -7.36
CA GLN A 64 -10.89 -7.80 -6.73
C GLN A 64 -11.25 -7.74 -5.24
N LEU A 65 -11.24 -6.54 -4.65
CA LEU A 65 -11.40 -6.31 -3.20
C LEU A 65 -10.42 -7.15 -2.36
N PHE A 66 -9.19 -7.30 -2.86
CA PHE A 66 -8.16 -8.09 -2.18
C PHE A 66 -6.74 -7.64 -2.53
N PHE A 67 -5.79 -7.94 -1.63
CA PHE A 67 -4.40 -7.52 -1.70
C PHE A 67 -3.66 -8.10 -2.91
N TYR A 68 -2.77 -7.28 -3.49
CA TYR A 68 -1.84 -7.68 -4.54
C TYR A 68 -2.48 -8.39 -5.73
N GLY A 69 -3.66 -7.88 -6.18
CA GLY A 69 -4.46 -8.47 -7.26
C GLY A 69 -3.92 -8.29 -8.67
N HIS A 70 -2.87 -7.47 -8.88
CA HIS A 70 -2.30 -7.31 -10.21
C HIS A 70 -1.57 -8.60 -10.66
N PRO A 71 -1.85 -9.17 -11.84
CA PRO A 71 -1.31 -10.47 -12.27
C PRO A 71 0.22 -10.56 -12.29
N GLN A 72 0.88 -9.44 -12.58
CA GLN A 72 2.34 -9.35 -12.60
C GLN A 72 2.95 -9.00 -11.24
N ASN A 73 2.14 -8.80 -10.19
CA ASN A 73 2.70 -8.58 -8.85
C ASN A 73 3.29 -9.89 -8.33
N ARG A 74 4.50 -9.81 -7.81
CA ARG A 74 5.27 -10.98 -7.36
C ARG A 74 5.02 -11.37 -5.91
N PHE A 75 4.17 -10.63 -5.18
CA PHE A 75 3.94 -10.83 -3.74
C PHE A 75 3.58 -12.27 -3.39
N TRP A 76 2.56 -12.82 -4.04
CA TRP A 76 2.10 -14.19 -3.74
C TRP A 76 3.14 -15.25 -4.06
N LYS A 77 3.95 -15.04 -5.11
CA LYS A 77 5.08 -15.93 -5.43
C LYS A 77 6.20 -15.84 -4.38
N VAL A 78 6.45 -14.62 -3.89
CA VAL A 78 7.46 -14.40 -2.84
C VAL A 78 7.01 -15.04 -1.53
N ILE A 79 5.78 -14.79 -1.06
CA ILE A 79 5.29 -15.38 0.19
C ILE A 79 5.27 -16.90 0.10
N ALA A 80 4.73 -17.48 -0.97
CA ALA A 80 4.67 -18.94 -1.16
C ALA A 80 6.07 -19.58 -1.10
N ALA A 81 7.05 -18.98 -1.76
CA ALA A 81 8.43 -19.50 -1.73
C ALA A 81 9.10 -19.34 -0.36
N LEU A 82 8.83 -18.27 0.38
CA LEU A 82 9.38 -18.03 1.72
C LEU A 82 8.74 -18.93 2.80
N THR A 83 7.57 -19.46 2.52
CA THR A 83 6.82 -20.34 3.43
C THR A 83 6.85 -21.81 3.02
N ASP A 84 7.56 -22.14 1.94
CA ASP A 84 7.62 -23.48 1.33
C ASP A 84 6.23 -24.02 0.94
N GLU A 85 5.40 -23.13 0.39
CA GLU A 85 4.02 -23.43 -0.01
C GLU A 85 3.81 -23.26 -1.51
N ASN A 86 2.72 -23.82 -2.02
CA ASN A 86 2.29 -23.57 -3.39
C ASN A 86 1.78 -22.14 -3.56
N VAL A 87 1.96 -21.55 -4.75
CA VAL A 87 1.44 -20.20 -5.05
C VAL A 87 -0.10 -20.23 -5.02
N PRO A 88 -0.76 -19.49 -4.13
CA PRO A 88 -2.21 -19.51 -4.00
C PRO A 88 -2.88 -18.85 -5.21
N MET A 89 -3.93 -19.49 -5.74
CA MET A 89 -4.66 -19.04 -6.93
C MET A 89 -5.96 -18.32 -6.56
N THR A 90 -6.64 -18.75 -5.51
CA THR A 90 -7.90 -18.17 -5.05
C THR A 90 -7.69 -17.22 -3.86
N ILE A 91 -8.68 -16.38 -3.58
CA ILE A 91 -8.66 -15.51 -2.39
C ILE A 91 -8.65 -16.33 -1.10
N ASP A 92 -9.38 -17.43 -1.06
CA ASP A 92 -9.44 -18.28 0.13
C ASP A 92 -8.11 -18.99 0.40
N GLU A 93 -7.45 -19.53 -0.64
CA GLU A 93 -6.09 -20.06 -0.52
C GLU A 93 -5.08 -19.00 -0.04
N LYS A 94 -5.22 -17.75 -0.50
CA LYS A 94 -4.37 -16.63 -0.05
C LYS A 94 -4.58 -16.32 1.43
N LYS A 95 -5.81 -16.32 1.91
CA LYS A 95 -6.13 -16.14 3.33
C LYS A 95 -5.58 -17.27 4.17
N GLU A 96 -5.82 -18.52 3.73
CA GLU A 96 -5.35 -19.72 4.41
C GLU A 96 -3.82 -19.72 4.55
N LEU A 97 -3.10 -19.41 3.46
CA LEU A 97 -1.65 -19.28 3.48
C LEU A 97 -1.16 -18.28 4.53
N LEU A 98 -1.76 -17.10 4.60
CA LEU A 98 -1.34 -16.06 5.53
C LEU A 98 -1.67 -16.41 6.98
N HIS A 99 -2.87 -16.96 7.25
CA HIS A 99 -3.26 -17.42 8.59
C HIS A 99 -2.36 -18.55 9.09
N LYS A 100 -2.06 -19.53 8.23
CA LYS A 100 -1.16 -20.65 8.54
C LYS A 100 0.22 -20.18 8.99
N HIS A 101 0.73 -19.11 8.39
CA HIS A 101 2.06 -18.56 8.68
C HIS A 101 2.03 -17.30 9.57
N HIS A 102 0.87 -17.00 10.20
CA HIS A 102 0.71 -15.90 11.14
C HIS A 102 1.07 -14.52 10.57
N ILE A 103 0.77 -14.31 9.29
CA ILE A 103 1.07 -13.08 8.55
C ILE A 103 -0.20 -12.25 8.40
N ALA A 104 -0.18 -11.02 8.89
CA ALA A 104 -1.20 -10.02 8.65
C ALA A 104 -0.85 -9.13 7.45
N LEU A 105 -1.89 -8.66 6.74
CA LEU A 105 -1.75 -7.70 5.64
C LEU A 105 -2.60 -6.46 5.88
N TRP A 106 -2.02 -5.30 5.58
CA TRP A 106 -2.71 -4.03 5.47
C TRP A 106 -1.96 -3.07 4.54
N ASP A 107 -2.46 -1.87 4.40
CA ASP A 107 -1.82 -0.78 3.67
C ASP A 107 -1.64 0.44 4.58
N THR A 108 -0.67 1.31 4.31
CA THR A 108 -0.36 2.48 5.13
C THR A 108 -1.27 3.68 4.85
N ILE A 109 -1.95 3.70 3.70
CA ILE A 109 -2.82 4.78 3.25
C ILE A 109 -4.27 4.32 3.24
N TYR A 110 -5.12 5.03 3.99
CA TYR A 110 -6.58 4.83 3.97
C TYR A 110 -7.23 5.56 2.80
N SER A 111 -6.87 6.83 2.60
CA SER A 111 -7.34 7.57 1.42
C SER A 111 -6.29 8.55 0.92
N CYS A 112 -6.34 8.85 -0.37
CA CYS A 112 -5.49 9.85 -1.00
C CYS A 112 -6.03 10.25 -2.35
N ASP A 113 -5.45 11.31 -2.93
CA ASP A 113 -5.62 11.66 -4.32
C ASP A 113 -4.43 11.15 -5.13
N ILE A 114 -4.69 10.43 -6.21
CA ILE A 114 -3.68 9.76 -7.03
C ILE A 114 -4.03 9.80 -8.51
N VAL A 115 -3.03 9.74 -9.39
CA VAL A 115 -3.21 9.56 -10.83
C VAL A 115 -2.92 8.09 -11.19
N GLY A 116 -3.95 7.34 -11.52
CA GLY A 116 -3.84 5.92 -11.86
C GLY A 116 -3.30 5.06 -10.70
N SER A 117 -2.08 4.54 -10.84
CA SER A 117 -1.36 3.78 -9.80
C SER A 117 0.05 4.33 -9.57
N SER A 118 0.27 5.63 -9.85
CA SER A 118 1.59 6.25 -9.74
C SER A 118 1.84 6.74 -8.31
N ASP A 119 2.66 6.04 -7.56
CA ASP A 119 3.06 6.41 -6.19
C ASP A 119 3.61 7.84 -6.07
N SER A 120 4.25 8.35 -7.13
CA SER A 120 4.79 9.72 -7.16
C SER A 120 3.72 10.81 -7.23
N SER A 121 2.50 10.45 -7.62
CA SER A 121 1.36 11.38 -7.71
C SER A 121 0.52 11.45 -6.44
N ILE A 122 0.81 10.64 -5.42
CA ILE A 122 0.03 10.56 -4.17
C ILE A 122 0.06 11.89 -3.42
N LYS A 123 -1.14 12.44 -3.14
CA LYS A 123 -1.38 13.67 -2.38
C LYS A 123 -2.53 13.48 -1.38
N ASN A 124 -2.69 14.43 -0.45
CA ASN A 124 -3.81 14.47 0.50
C ASN A 124 -4.01 13.15 1.25
N VAL A 125 -2.90 12.59 1.75
CA VAL A 125 -2.89 11.28 2.40
C VAL A 125 -3.56 11.32 3.77
N VAL A 126 -4.54 10.44 3.95
CA VAL A 126 -5.07 10.03 5.25
C VAL A 126 -4.48 8.64 5.55
N PRO A 127 -3.71 8.47 6.63
CA PRO A 127 -3.15 7.16 6.98
C PRO A 127 -4.24 6.19 7.47
N THR A 128 -3.97 4.89 7.37
CA THR A 128 -4.78 3.87 8.03
C THR A 128 -4.53 3.89 9.54
N ASP A 129 -5.53 3.50 10.30
CA ASP A 129 -5.36 3.17 11.71
C ASP A 129 -4.98 1.69 11.83
N ILE A 130 -3.77 1.43 12.34
CA ILE A 130 -3.26 0.07 12.55
C ILE A 130 -3.25 -0.35 14.04
N GLU A 131 -3.57 0.56 14.96
CA GLU A 131 -3.64 0.23 16.39
C GLU A 131 -4.59 -0.93 16.69
N PRO A 132 -5.80 -1.01 16.09
CA PRO A 132 -6.70 -2.15 16.31
C PRO A 132 -6.08 -3.49 15.87
N ILE A 133 -5.27 -3.50 14.80
CA ILE A 133 -4.58 -4.70 14.33
C ILE A 133 -3.54 -5.15 15.37
N ILE A 134 -2.71 -4.22 15.84
CA ILE A 134 -1.67 -4.50 16.84
C ILE A 134 -2.27 -4.96 18.16
N ASN A 135 -3.32 -4.28 18.63
CA ASN A 135 -3.95 -4.57 19.93
C ASN A 135 -4.73 -5.90 19.95
N ASN A 136 -5.19 -6.39 18.79
CA ASN A 136 -5.96 -7.64 18.66
C ASN A 136 -5.14 -8.78 18.03
N SER A 137 -3.80 -8.71 18.10
CA SER A 137 -2.92 -9.74 17.55
C SER A 137 -1.64 -9.91 18.41
N LYS A 138 -0.74 -10.75 17.96
CA LYS A 138 0.60 -10.94 18.55
C LYS A 138 1.70 -10.32 17.69
N ILE A 139 1.38 -9.31 16.90
CA ILE A 139 2.32 -8.67 15.98
C ILE A 139 3.42 -7.96 16.77
N THR A 140 4.65 -8.36 16.50
CA THR A 140 5.87 -7.77 17.05
C THR A 140 6.82 -7.25 15.97
N LYS A 141 6.53 -7.56 14.70
CA LYS A 141 7.35 -7.17 13.55
C LYS A 141 6.49 -6.58 12.45
N ILE A 142 6.95 -5.46 11.90
CA ILE A 142 6.30 -4.77 10.78
C ILE A 142 7.27 -4.70 9.61
N PHE A 143 6.78 -5.09 8.44
CA PHE A 143 7.50 -5.00 7.19
C PHE A 143 6.75 -4.10 6.22
N CYS A 144 7.45 -3.22 5.52
CA CYS A 144 6.87 -2.36 4.50
C CYS A 144 7.29 -2.84 3.10
N ASN A 145 6.33 -3.25 2.29
CA ASN A 145 6.56 -3.69 0.91
C ASN A 145 6.80 -2.49 -0.02
N GLY A 146 8.03 -2.01 -0.03
CA GLY A 146 8.51 -0.89 -0.83
C GLY A 146 8.69 0.42 -0.06
N ASN A 147 9.46 1.31 -0.65
CA ASN A 147 9.84 2.60 -0.04
C ASN A 147 8.65 3.51 0.23
N THR A 148 7.63 3.50 -0.61
CA THR A 148 6.42 4.31 -0.44
C THR A 148 5.68 3.92 0.84
N SER A 149 5.47 2.63 1.07
CA SER A 149 4.89 2.12 2.31
C SER A 149 5.75 2.51 3.51
N GLY A 150 7.06 2.27 3.47
CA GLY A 150 7.98 2.64 4.55
C GLY A 150 7.97 4.14 4.88
N LYS A 151 7.93 5.00 3.85
CA LYS A 151 7.85 6.46 4.02
C LYS A 151 6.58 6.87 4.78
N TYR A 152 5.41 6.33 4.40
CA TYR A 152 4.14 6.71 5.01
C TYR A 152 3.98 6.09 6.39
N TYR A 153 4.41 4.84 6.61
CA TYR A 153 4.45 4.24 7.94
C TYR A 153 5.30 5.07 8.90
N LYS A 154 6.54 5.38 8.54
CA LYS A 154 7.45 6.20 9.36
C LYS A 154 6.88 7.58 9.67
N LYS A 155 6.22 8.20 8.68
CA LYS A 155 5.69 9.57 8.83
C LYS A 155 4.48 9.63 9.75
N TYR A 156 3.58 8.64 9.70
CA TYR A 156 2.25 8.77 10.30
C TYR A 156 1.96 7.77 11.42
N GLN A 157 2.62 6.61 11.44
CA GLN A 157 2.20 5.50 12.27
C GLN A 157 3.30 5.04 13.25
N GLN A 158 4.56 5.05 12.85
CA GLN A 158 5.66 4.46 13.63
C GLN A 158 5.77 5.01 15.05
N ASN A 159 5.62 6.33 15.24
CA ASN A 159 5.77 6.93 16.57
C ASN A 159 4.63 6.52 17.52
N ASN A 160 3.42 6.33 17.01
CA ASN A 160 2.26 5.91 17.82
C ASN A 160 2.32 4.42 18.16
N ILE A 161 2.76 3.61 17.20
CA ILE A 161 2.83 2.15 17.34
C ILE A 161 4.06 1.71 18.13
N GLY A 162 5.17 2.46 18.05
CA GLY A 162 6.40 2.13 18.77
C GLY A 162 7.19 0.95 18.18
N ILE A 163 6.79 0.38 17.04
CA ILE A 163 7.50 -0.70 16.35
C ILE A 163 8.21 -0.11 15.13
N GLU A 164 9.51 -0.32 15.01
CA GLU A 164 10.24 0.05 13.81
C GLU A 164 9.98 -0.94 12.67
N ALA A 165 9.67 -0.42 11.48
CA ALA A 165 9.43 -1.27 10.31
C ALA A 165 10.69 -1.53 9.50
N VAL A 166 10.82 -2.76 9.01
CA VAL A 166 11.84 -3.12 8.01
C VAL A 166 11.28 -2.87 6.61
N VAL A 167 11.99 -2.07 5.81
CA VAL A 167 11.57 -1.78 4.43
C VAL A 167 12.13 -2.86 3.50
N LEU A 168 11.22 -3.60 2.87
CA LEU A 168 11.53 -4.63 1.88
C LEU A 168 11.46 -4.05 0.46
N PRO A 169 12.24 -4.58 -0.49
CA PRO A 169 12.10 -4.19 -1.89
C PRO A 169 10.69 -4.52 -2.40
N SER A 170 10.06 -3.56 -3.12
CA SER A 170 8.70 -3.71 -3.60
C SER A 170 8.52 -4.88 -4.55
N THR A 171 7.46 -5.67 -4.34
CA THR A 171 7.03 -6.76 -5.23
C THR A 171 6.27 -6.27 -6.46
N SER A 172 5.95 -4.98 -6.54
CA SER A 172 5.27 -4.36 -7.69
C SER A 172 6.03 -4.60 -9.00
N PRO A 173 5.34 -4.83 -10.12
CA PRO A 173 5.98 -4.90 -11.44
C PRO A 173 6.71 -3.61 -11.83
N ALA A 174 6.32 -2.46 -11.25
CA ALA A 174 7.03 -1.20 -11.45
C ALA A 174 8.47 -1.22 -10.90
N ASN A 175 8.79 -2.12 -9.95
CA ASN A 175 10.14 -2.33 -9.47
C ASN A 175 10.92 -3.29 -10.40
N ALA A 176 11.26 -2.81 -11.60
CA ALA A 176 11.95 -3.60 -12.61
C ALA A 176 13.41 -3.95 -12.24
N ALA A 177 14.02 -3.26 -11.27
CA ALA A 177 15.39 -3.50 -10.82
C ALA A 177 15.55 -4.82 -10.05
N PHE A 178 14.45 -5.43 -9.60
CA PHE A 178 14.45 -6.68 -8.84
C PHE A 178 13.76 -7.80 -9.64
N SER A 179 14.51 -8.84 -10.02
CA SER A 179 13.94 -10.11 -10.48
C SER A 179 13.23 -10.83 -9.31
N LEU A 180 12.51 -11.91 -9.60
CA LEU A 180 11.88 -12.72 -8.54
C LEU A 180 12.94 -13.33 -7.61
N GLU A 181 14.01 -13.88 -8.17
CA GLU A 181 15.10 -14.50 -7.42
C GLU A 181 15.76 -13.50 -6.47
N LYS A 182 16.04 -12.28 -6.97
CA LYS A 182 16.63 -11.22 -6.14
C LYS A 182 15.67 -10.73 -5.05
N LEU A 183 14.36 -10.71 -5.32
CA LEU A 183 13.36 -10.42 -4.30
C LEU A 183 13.38 -11.48 -3.19
N LEU A 184 13.39 -12.76 -3.56
CA LEU A 184 13.43 -13.88 -2.61
C LEU A 184 14.66 -13.81 -1.72
N GLU A 185 15.84 -13.64 -2.31
CA GLU A 185 17.10 -13.53 -1.56
C GLU A 185 17.04 -12.40 -0.52
N VAL A 186 16.64 -11.20 -0.95
CA VAL A 186 16.64 -10.02 -0.06
C VAL A 186 15.52 -10.10 0.98
N TRP A 187 14.31 -10.56 0.62
CA TRP A 187 13.21 -10.73 1.54
C TRP A 187 13.54 -11.75 2.62
N GLN A 188 14.06 -12.93 2.23
CA GLN A 188 14.45 -13.98 3.17
C GLN A 188 15.51 -13.49 4.14
N LYS A 189 16.56 -12.83 3.64
CA LYS A 189 17.61 -12.25 4.48
C LYS A 189 17.05 -11.28 5.52
N LEU A 190 16.29 -10.28 5.08
CA LEU A 190 15.77 -9.23 5.97
C LEU A 190 14.74 -9.77 6.98
N ILE A 191 13.92 -10.74 6.59
CA ILE A 191 12.95 -11.38 7.49
C ILE A 191 13.68 -12.23 8.53
N VAL A 192 14.66 -13.02 8.15
CA VAL A 192 15.46 -13.82 9.09
C VAL A 192 16.22 -12.92 10.06
N GLU A 193 16.82 -11.83 9.58
CA GLU A 193 17.50 -10.85 10.44
C GLU A 193 16.55 -10.21 11.45
N ALA A 194 15.33 -9.86 11.04
CA ALA A 194 14.34 -9.21 11.90
C ALA A 194 13.65 -10.16 12.89
N CYS A 195 13.35 -11.39 12.46
CA CYS A 195 12.56 -12.37 13.22
C CYS A 195 13.41 -13.42 13.93
N GLY A 196 14.69 -13.57 13.60
CA GLY A 196 15.56 -14.64 14.06
C GLY A 196 15.22 -16.02 13.50
N ARG A 197 14.27 -16.11 12.52
CA ARG A 197 13.83 -17.35 11.86
C ARG A 197 13.24 -17.05 10.48
N SER A 198 13.15 -18.08 9.62
CA SER A 198 12.36 -18.04 8.38
C SER A 198 10.86 -18.02 8.66
N LEU A 199 10.04 -17.83 7.61
CA LEU A 199 8.57 -17.91 7.69
C LEU A 199 8.04 -19.34 7.60
N THR A 200 8.94 -20.33 7.38
CA THR A 200 8.60 -21.77 7.35
C THR A 200 8.27 -22.29 8.74
#